data_00f200ff9c1df6b91d55184a06e711cd
#
_entry.id   00f200ff9c1df6b91d55184a06e711cd
#
_cell.length_a   1.000
_cell.length_b   1.000
_cell.length_c   1.000
_cell.angle_alpha   90.00
_cell.angle_beta   90.00
_cell.angle_gamma   90.00
#
_symmetry.space_group_name_H-M   'P 1'
#
loop_
_entity.id
_entity.type
_entity.pdbx_description
1 polymer ?
#
loop_
_entity_poly.entity_id
_entity_poly.type
_entity_poly.pdbx_seq_one_letter_code
_entity_poly.pdbx_strand_id
1 'polypeptide(L)'
;INSINAEVDLRLRYFELAKPWLEPLVGNELAMQLRINLSIQMPRDDSSLLPVHADTWSGDSPYEVVVWVPMVDCFKTKSMYLLPPEAARRLRSEFARRAGSSSEDLFQAIESEVVWLEVPYGQVLIFDQGLPHGNRVNEEPETRWSMNCRFKGVFTPYGDKKIGEFFEPITLRAASRNGMSYQYPEVS
;
A
#
# COMPACT_ATOMS: atom_id res chain seq x y z
N ILE A 1 -3.13 -11.27 13.18
CA ILE A 1 -2.87 -11.10 11.72
C ILE A 1 -3.01 -12.45 11.00
N ASN A 2 -2.40 -13.53 11.50
CA ASN A 2 -2.48 -14.83 10.84
C ASN A 2 -3.92 -15.38 10.75
N SER A 3 -4.71 -15.21 11.80
CA SER A 3 -6.12 -15.66 11.84
C SER A 3 -6.99 -14.93 10.81
N ILE A 4 -6.78 -13.62 10.64
CA ILE A 4 -7.50 -12.82 9.64
C ILE A 4 -7.20 -13.32 8.23
N ASN A 5 -5.92 -13.56 7.93
CA ASN A 5 -5.50 -14.02 6.61
C ASN A 5 -5.80 -15.52 6.36
N ALA A 6 -6.29 -16.25 7.36
CA ALA A 6 -6.78 -17.62 7.20
C ALA A 6 -8.25 -17.68 6.71
N GLU A 7 -8.97 -16.56 6.76
CA GLU A 7 -10.35 -16.47 6.26
C GLU A 7 -10.36 -16.55 4.73
N VAL A 8 -11.01 -17.59 4.20
CA VAL A 8 -10.95 -17.97 2.78
C VAL A 8 -11.42 -16.84 1.85
N ASP A 9 -12.45 -16.12 2.23
CA ASP A 9 -13.07 -15.08 1.39
C ASP A 9 -12.53 -13.69 1.64
N LEU A 10 -11.65 -13.49 2.61
CA LEU A 10 -11.24 -12.14 3.01
C LEU A 10 -10.58 -11.37 1.87
N ARG A 11 -9.67 -12.01 1.13
CA ARG A 11 -8.98 -11.37 0.00
C ARG A 11 -9.96 -10.92 -1.08
N LEU A 12 -10.93 -11.77 -1.41
CA LEU A 12 -11.95 -11.44 -2.41
C LEU A 12 -12.83 -10.28 -1.95
N ARG A 13 -13.33 -10.34 -0.72
CA ARG A 13 -14.14 -9.25 -0.15
C ARG A 13 -13.38 -7.94 -0.05
N TYR A 14 -12.10 -8.01 0.32
CA TYR A 14 -11.24 -6.82 0.36
C TYR A 14 -11.04 -6.21 -1.03
N PHE A 15 -10.80 -7.04 -2.05
CA PHE A 15 -10.72 -6.60 -3.44
C PHE A 15 -12.02 -5.94 -3.91
N GLU A 16 -13.17 -6.53 -3.61
CA GLU A 16 -14.48 -6.01 -4.02
C GLU A 16 -14.77 -4.61 -3.48
N LEU A 17 -14.23 -4.24 -2.30
CA LEU A 17 -14.36 -2.89 -1.75
C LEU A 17 -13.81 -1.79 -2.69
N ALA A 18 -12.77 -2.10 -3.43
CA ALA A 18 -12.05 -1.13 -4.27
C ALA A 18 -12.11 -1.44 -5.77
N LYS A 19 -12.65 -2.57 -6.17
CA LYS A 19 -12.68 -3.08 -7.54
C LYS A 19 -13.08 -2.05 -8.60
N PRO A 20 -14.17 -1.27 -8.44
CA PRO A 20 -14.60 -0.31 -9.46
C PRO A 20 -13.56 0.77 -9.77
N TRP A 21 -12.68 1.07 -8.81
CA TRP A 21 -11.61 2.04 -8.95
C TRP A 21 -10.27 1.41 -9.31
N LEU A 22 -10.03 0.17 -8.87
CA LEU A 22 -8.80 -0.55 -9.20
C LEU A 22 -8.71 -0.86 -10.69
N GLU A 23 -9.80 -1.31 -11.32
CA GLU A 23 -9.79 -1.65 -12.74
C GLU A 23 -9.39 -0.47 -13.65
N PRO A 24 -9.90 0.76 -13.47
CA PRO A 24 -9.43 1.93 -14.23
C PRO A 24 -7.98 2.34 -13.92
N LEU A 25 -7.52 2.14 -12.68
CA LEU A 25 -6.19 2.59 -12.26
C LEU A 25 -5.07 1.64 -12.69
N VAL A 26 -5.27 0.33 -12.52
CA VAL A 26 -4.20 -0.66 -12.70
C VAL A 26 -4.52 -1.76 -13.72
N GLY A 27 -5.70 -1.73 -14.31
CA GLY A 27 -6.16 -2.69 -15.33
C GLY A 27 -7.06 -3.79 -14.75
N ASN A 28 -7.58 -4.63 -15.65
CA ASN A 28 -8.60 -5.63 -15.33
C ASN A 28 -8.05 -7.06 -15.15
N GLU A 29 -6.73 -7.21 -15.21
CA GLU A 29 -6.01 -8.43 -14.85
C GLU A 29 -5.06 -8.07 -13.72
N LEU A 30 -5.53 -8.33 -12.51
CA LEU A 30 -4.97 -7.79 -11.28
C LEU A 30 -4.27 -8.86 -10.46
N ALA A 31 -3.10 -8.51 -9.96
CA ALA A 31 -2.43 -9.21 -8.89
C ALA A 31 -2.67 -8.46 -7.57
N MET A 32 -2.99 -9.19 -6.54
CA MET A 32 -3.21 -8.72 -5.18
C MET A 32 -2.16 -9.31 -4.25
N GLN A 33 -1.67 -8.53 -3.32
CA GLN A 33 -0.81 -9.00 -2.25
C GLN A 33 -1.44 -10.21 -1.53
N LEU A 34 -0.62 -11.22 -1.22
CA LEU A 34 -1.08 -12.46 -0.58
C LEU A 34 -1.69 -12.23 0.80
N ARG A 35 -1.10 -11.32 1.58
CA ARG A 35 -1.53 -11.03 2.93
C ARG A 35 -2.06 -9.61 3.04
N ILE A 36 -3.23 -9.47 3.62
CA ILE A 36 -3.74 -8.16 4.04
C ILE A 36 -3.05 -7.80 5.35
N ASN A 37 -2.43 -6.63 5.39
CA ASN A 37 -1.79 -6.11 6.59
C ASN A 37 -2.84 -5.47 7.51
N LEU A 38 -2.78 -5.79 8.79
CA LEU A 38 -3.54 -5.14 9.84
C LEU A 38 -2.60 -4.23 10.63
N SER A 39 -2.95 -2.97 10.73
CA SER A 39 -2.25 -1.96 11.53
C SER A 39 -3.12 -1.53 12.69
N ILE A 40 -2.57 -1.63 13.89
CA ILE A 40 -3.20 -1.18 15.14
C ILE A 40 -2.27 -0.15 15.75
N GLN A 41 -2.78 1.03 16.02
CA GLN A 41 -2.02 2.10 16.65
C GLN A 41 -2.77 2.58 17.88
N MET A 42 -2.25 2.23 19.04
CA MET A 42 -2.82 2.64 20.33
C MET A 42 -2.50 4.11 20.64
N PRO A 43 -3.32 4.76 21.46
CA PRO A 43 -3.02 6.11 21.93
C PRO A 43 -1.70 6.18 22.69
N ARG A 44 -0.89 7.18 22.37
CA ARG A 44 0.40 7.49 23.03
C ARG A 44 1.41 6.34 23.02
N ASP A 45 1.30 5.45 22.05
CA ASP A 45 2.17 4.29 21.86
C ASP A 45 3.02 4.48 20.59
N ASP A 46 4.31 4.22 20.71
CA ASP A 46 5.28 4.35 19.62
C ASP A 46 5.67 3.01 18.96
N SER A 47 5.17 1.89 19.51
CA SER A 47 5.52 0.54 19.04
C SER A 47 5.05 0.24 17.62
N SER A 48 4.09 1.01 17.08
CA SER A 48 3.51 0.85 15.75
C SER A 48 3.85 1.99 14.79
N LEU A 49 4.90 2.77 15.10
CA LEU A 49 5.33 3.86 14.24
C LEU A 49 5.88 3.34 12.92
N LEU A 50 5.41 3.96 11.85
CA LEU A 50 5.98 3.85 10.53
C LEU A 50 6.56 5.20 10.15
N PRO A 51 7.89 5.37 10.27
CA PRO A 51 8.57 6.59 9.84
C PRO A 51 8.28 6.92 8.38
N VAL A 52 8.57 8.14 7.97
CA VAL A 52 8.38 8.53 6.56
C VAL A 52 9.12 7.58 5.62
N HIS A 53 8.40 7.04 4.67
CA HIS A 53 8.90 6.14 3.64
C HIS A 53 8.04 6.25 2.38
N ALA A 54 8.57 5.78 1.28
CA ALA A 54 7.79 5.37 0.12
C ALA A 54 8.11 3.89 -0.13
N ASP A 55 7.12 3.07 -0.39
CA ASP A 55 7.32 1.63 -0.57
C ASP A 55 8.31 1.33 -1.70
N THR A 56 8.32 2.17 -2.74
CA THR A 56 9.30 2.11 -3.83
C THR A 56 10.76 2.27 -3.40
N TRP A 57 11.04 2.85 -2.23
CA TRP A 57 12.40 2.93 -1.68
C TRP A 57 12.89 1.59 -1.14
N SER A 58 11.96 0.66 -0.90
CA SER A 58 12.22 -0.70 -0.40
C SER A 58 12.09 -1.76 -1.49
N GLY A 59 12.19 -1.39 -2.77
CA GLY A 59 12.17 -2.32 -3.90
C GLY A 59 10.77 -2.69 -4.42
N ASP A 60 9.70 -2.05 -3.93
CA ASP A 60 8.37 -2.22 -4.50
C ASP A 60 8.27 -1.59 -5.90
N SER A 61 7.45 -2.18 -6.74
CA SER A 61 7.26 -1.70 -8.11
C SER A 61 6.47 -0.38 -8.15
N PRO A 62 6.89 0.62 -8.96
CA PRO A 62 6.13 1.86 -9.10
C PRO A 62 4.79 1.69 -9.83
N TYR A 63 4.45 0.49 -10.28
CA TYR A 63 3.18 0.15 -10.93
C TYR A 63 2.13 -0.39 -9.96
N GLU A 64 2.29 -0.15 -8.67
CA GLU A 64 1.42 -0.63 -7.62
C GLU A 64 0.61 0.51 -7.00
N VAL A 65 -0.58 0.18 -6.54
CA VAL A 65 -1.38 1.06 -5.70
C VAL A 65 -1.69 0.37 -4.37
N VAL A 66 -1.80 1.16 -3.33
CA VAL A 66 -2.23 0.69 -2.02
C VAL A 66 -3.72 0.98 -1.86
N VAL A 67 -4.47 -0.04 -1.48
CA VAL A 67 -5.82 0.12 -0.92
C VAL A 67 -5.69 0.12 0.58
N TRP A 68 -6.13 1.19 1.22
CA TRP A 68 -6.12 1.35 2.67
C TRP A 68 -7.55 1.49 3.19
N VAL A 69 -7.92 0.64 4.13
CA VAL A 69 -9.27 0.54 4.66
C VAL A 69 -9.24 0.83 6.16
N PRO A 70 -9.73 1.99 6.61
CA PRO A 70 -9.92 2.27 8.02
C PRO A 70 -11.10 1.46 8.58
N MET A 71 -10.92 0.92 9.77
CA MET A 71 -11.97 0.19 10.50
C MET A 71 -12.60 1.04 11.61
N VAL A 72 -12.15 2.27 11.72
CA VAL A 72 -12.64 3.35 12.58
C VAL A 72 -12.44 4.67 11.86
N ASP A 73 -13.09 5.75 12.30
CA ASP A 73 -12.77 7.08 11.76
C ASP A 73 -11.30 7.41 12.02
N CYS A 74 -10.58 7.75 10.95
CA CYS A 74 -9.17 8.12 11.00
C CYS A 74 -9.01 9.60 10.65
N PHE A 75 -8.37 10.35 11.53
CA PHE A 75 -8.15 11.79 11.41
C PHE A 75 -6.93 12.20 12.23
N LYS A 76 -6.33 13.35 11.94
CA LYS A 76 -5.16 13.90 12.62
C LYS A 76 -4.10 12.80 12.88
N THR A 77 -3.54 12.72 14.10
CA THR A 77 -2.52 11.74 14.47
C THR A 77 -3.05 10.30 14.61
N LYS A 78 -4.38 10.10 14.72
CA LYS A 78 -5.03 8.78 14.59
C LYS A 78 -5.14 8.32 13.13
N SER A 79 -4.37 8.91 12.23
CA SER A 79 -4.34 8.58 10.81
C SER A 79 -2.90 8.40 10.33
N MET A 80 -2.73 8.45 9.03
CA MET A 80 -1.44 8.56 8.39
C MET A 80 -1.35 9.91 7.67
N TYR A 81 -0.13 10.39 7.46
CA TYR A 81 0.12 11.51 6.57
C TYR A 81 0.64 11.02 5.23
N LEU A 82 0.46 11.86 4.22
CA LEU A 82 0.94 11.62 2.87
C LEU A 82 1.51 12.92 2.30
N LEU A 83 2.65 12.84 1.62
CA LEU A 83 3.21 13.96 0.90
C LEU A 83 2.54 14.07 -0.47
N PRO A 84 1.90 15.21 -0.81
CA PRO A 84 1.20 15.37 -2.07
C PRO A 84 2.10 15.17 -3.30
N PRO A 85 1.55 14.79 -4.47
CA PRO A 85 2.34 14.41 -5.65
C PRO A 85 3.36 15.46 -6.11
N GLU A 86 3.03 16.76 -6.01
CA GLU A 86 3.97 17.82 -6.41
C GLU A 86 5.15 17.94 -5.46
N ALA A 87 4.91 17.90 -4.16
CA ALA A 87 5.96 17.92 -3.14
C ALA A 87 6.80 16.64 -3.21
N ALA A 88 6.17 15.49 -3.44
CA ALA A 88 6.86 14.22 -3.64
C ALA A 88 7.79 14.24 -4.87
N ARG A 89 7.39 14.89 -5.98
CA ARG A 89 8.26 15.08 -7.15
C ARG A 89 9.46 15.95 -6.83
N ARG A 90 9.28 17.06 -6.09
CA ARG A 90 10.39 17.92 -5.63
C ARG A 90 11.36 17.14 -4.75
N LEU A 91 10.82 16.45 -3.73
CA LEU A 91 11.64 15.62 -2.84
C LEU A 91 12.45 14.57 -3.63
N ARG A 92 11.84 13.89 -4.61
CA ARG A 92 12.51 12.88 -5.44
C ARG A 92 13.68 13.48 -6.22
N SER A 93 13.53 14.69 -6.76
CA SER A 93 14.64 15.36 -7.50
C SER A 93 15.82 15.72 -6.61
N GLU A 94 15.58 15.87 -5.31
CA GLU A 94 16.59 16.24 -4.31
C GLU A 94 17.06 15.06 -3.44
N PHE A 95 16.48 13.87 -3.65
CA PHE A 95 16.66 12.73 -2.74
C PHE A 95 18.13 12.34 -2.55
N ALA A 96 18.94 12.39 -3.63
CA ALA A 96 20.36 12.10 -3.56
C ALA A 96 21.13 13.05 -2.61
N ARG A 97 20.69 14.30 -2.46
CA ARG A 97 21.28 15.29 -1.54
C ARG A 97 20.97 14.99 -0.07
N ARG A 98 19.98 14.15 0.18
CA ARG A 98 19.53 13.74 1.52
C ARG A 98 20.06 12.36 1.92
N ALA A 99 20.95 11.79 1.12
CA ALA A 99 21.57 10.50 1.43
C ALA A 99 22.27 10.56 2.80
N GLY A 100 21.95 9.62 3.69
CA GLY A 100 22.46 9.57 5.06
C GLY A 100 21.66 10.35 6.09
N SER A 101 20.60 11.07 5.72
CA SER A 101 19.66 11.66 6.68
C SER A 101 18.81 10.58 7.34
N SER A 102 18.43 10.80 8.59
CA SER A 102 17.47 9.94 9.27
C SER A 102 16.05 10.15 8.71
N SER A 103 15.16 9.20 8.97
CA SER A 103 13.74 9.36 8.62
C SER A 103 13.08 10.52 9.38
N GLU A 104 13.58 10.85 10.58
CA GLU A 104 13.10 12.01 11.35
C GLU A 104 13.55 13.33 10.70
N ASP A 105 14.80 13.45 10.28
CA ASP A 105 15.30 14.63 9.56
C ASP A 105 14.51 14.82 8.26
N LEU A 106 14.18 13.71 7.58
CA LEU A 106 13.38 13.77 6.37
C LEU A 106 11.96 14.23 6.67
N PHE A 107 11.34 13.71 7.74
CA PHE A 107 10.00 14.16 8.14
C PHE A 107 9.98 15.65 8.47
N GLN A 108 10.90 16.14 9.27
CA GLN A 108 11.00 17.55 9.62
C GLN A 108 11.14 18.45 8.38
N ALA A 109 11.87 17.98 7.37
CA ALA A 109 12.05 18.72 6.13
C ALA A 109 10.78 18.83 5.26
N ILE A 110 9.82 17.93 5.43
CA ILE A 110 8.57 17.87 4.64
C ILE A 110 7.32 18.14 5.47
N GLU A 111 7.43 18.26 6.78
CA GLU A 111 6.30 18.34 7.72
C GLU A 111 5.28 19.44 7.34
N SER A 112 5.74 20.59 6.87
CA SER A 112 4.87 21.67 6.47
C SER A 112 4.08 21.42 5.18
N GLU A 113 4.45 20.38 4.43
CA GLU A 113 3.84 20.06 3.14
C GLU A 113 3.02 18.76 3.18
N VAL A 114 3.15 17.94 4.24
CA VAL A 114 2.35 16.73 4.36
C VAL A 114 0.90 17.02 4.65
N VAL A 115 0.02 16.15 4.16
CA VAL A 115 -1.42 16.19 4.43
C VAL A 115 -1.76 15.03 5.35
N TRP A 116 -2.32 15.33 6.51
CA TRP A 116 -2.93 14.34 7.37
C TRP A 116 -4.26 13.90 6.78
N LEU A 117 -4.41 12.61 6.59
CA LEU A 117 -5.57 12.05 5.91
C LEU A 117 -6.76 11.97 6.86
N GLU A 118 -7.92 12.41 6.39
CA GLU A 118 -9.20 12.23 7.06
C GLU A 118 -10.01 11.22 6.27
N VAL A 119 -10.15 10.01 6.81
CA VAL A 119 -10.87 8.92 6.16
C VAL A 119 -11.83 8.31 7.17
N PRO A 120 -13.13 8.62 7.06
CA PRO A 120 -14.17 8.04 7.90
C PRO A 120 -14.29 6.53 7.71
N TYR A 121 -14.77 5.84 8.75
CA TYR A 121 -15.21 4.45 8.63
C TYR A 121 -16.22 4.28 7.49
N GLY A 122 -16.06 3.22 6.70
CA GLY A 122 -16.89 2.96 5.51
C GLY A 122 -16.38 3.58 4.22
N GLN A 123 -15.28 4.35 4.27
CA GLN A 123 -14.55 4.82 3.09
C GLN A 123 -13.29 3.98 2.84
N VAL A 124 -12.79 4.06 1.63
CA VAL A 124 -11.54 3.40 1.20
C VAL A 124 -10.64 4.45 0.57
N LEU A 125 -9.38 4.46 0.97
CA LEU A 125 -8.35 5.28 0.34
C LEU A 125 -7.56 4.42 -0.64
N ILE A 126 -7.35 4.93 -1.86
CA ILE A 126 -6.42 4.34 -2.83
C ILE A 126 -5.35 5.39 -3.12
N PHE A 127 -4.08 5.01 -2.98
CA PHE A 127 -2.97 5.93 -3.24
C PHE A 127 -1.78 5.23 -3.90
N ASP A 128 -0.96 6.05 -4.57
CA ASP A 128 0.31 5.63 -5.16
C ASP A 128 1.34 5.41 -4.04
N GLN A 129 1.83 4.19 -3.90
CA GLN A 129 2.84 3.83 -2.90
C GLN A 129 4.21 4.49 -3.11
N GLY A 130 4.44 5.11 -4.24
CA GLY A 130 5.61 5.96 -4.48
C GLY A 130 5.53 7.33 -3.80
N LEU A 131 4.38 7.69 -3.23
CA LEU A 131 4.24 8.90 -2.43
C LEU A 131 4.79 8.67 -1.02
N PRO A 132 5.67 9.55 -0.52
CA PRO A 132 6.13 9.49 0.86
C PRO A 132 4.97 9.59 1.84
N HIS A 133 4.91 8.65 2.77
CA HIS A 133 3.85 8.56 3.77
C HIS A 133 4.39 7.96 5.08
N GLY A 134 3.58 8.00 6.11
CA GLY A 134 3.93 7.46 7.42
C GLY A 134 2.89 7.81 8.47
N ASN A 135 3.23 7.53 9.71
CA ASN A 135 2.44 7.97 10.87
C ASN A 135 3.34 8.57 11.95
N ARG A 136 2.71 9.19 12.93
CA ARG A 136 3.34 9.69 14.17
C ARG A 136 2.63 9.06 15.35
N VAL A 137 3.09 9.31 16.56
CA VAL A 137 2.38 8.88 17.76
C VAL A 137 0.94 9.36 17.72
N ASN A 138 0.01 8.46 18.00
CA ASN A 138 -1.42 8.77 18.05
C ASN A 138 -1.73 9.56 19.33
N GLU A 139 -1.95 10.85 19.22
CA GLU A 139 -2.29 11.73 20.35
C GLU A 139 -3.81 11.76 20.64
N GLU A 140 -4.61 11.15 19.77
CA GLU A 140 -6.05 11.05 19.98
C GLU A 140 -6.39 9.94 20.99
N PRO A 141 -7.53 10.01 21.69
CA PRO A 141 -7.83 9.07 22.79
C PRO A 141 -8.22 7.66 22.36
N GLU A 142 -8.41 7.44 21.05
CA GLU A 142 -8.92 6.19 20.50
C GLU A 142 -7.86 5.46 19.68
N THR A 143 -7.92 4.14 19.70
CA THR A 143 -7.06 3.28 18.87
C THR A 143 -7.42 3.36 17.40
N ARG A 144 -6.43 3.49 16.53
CA ARG A 144 -6.59 3.30 15.08
C ARG A 144 -6.54 1.82 14.74
N TRP A 145 -7.49 1.40 13.93
CA TRP A 145 -7.53 0.09 13.28
C TRP A 145 -7.63 0.31 11.78
N SER A 146 -6.72 -0.24 11.03
CA SER A 146 -6.74 -0.14 9.56
C SER A 146 -6.13 -1.37 8.91
N MET A 147 -6.58 -1.67 7.71
CA MET A 147 -5.98 -2.69 6.86
C MET A 147 -5.40 -2.03 5.61
N ASN A 148 -4.34 -2.62 5.05
CA ASN A 148 -3.84 -2.25 3.74
C ASN A 148 -3.42 -3.47 2.93
N CYS A 149 -3.51 -3.31 1.61
CA CYS A 149 -3.13 -4.33 0.65
C CYS A 149 -2.73 -3.67 -0.67
N ARG A 150 -1.75 -4.23 -1.35
CA ARG A 150 -1.24 -3.73 -2.62
C ARG A 150 -1.87 -4.45 -3.80
N PHE A 151 -2.10 -3.69 -4.86
CA PHE A 151 -2.63 -4.16 -6.13
C PHE A 151 -1.80 -3.63 -7.29
N LYS A 152 -1.68 -4.44 -8.33
CA LYS A 152 -1.02 -4.06 -9.59
C LYS A 152 -1.59 -4.84 -10.77
N GLY A 153 -1.29 -4.40 -11.98
CA GLY A 153 -1.54 -5.22 -13.17
C GLY A 153 -0.63 -6.45 -13.18
N VAL A 154 -1.19 -7.62 -13.49
CA VAL A 154 -0.44 -8.90 -13.51
C VAL A 154 0.79 -8.82 -14.41
N PHE A 155 0.69 -8.15 -15.55
CA PHE A 155 1.75 -8.08 -16.56
C PHE A 155 2.59 -6.81 -16.50
N THR A 156 2.40 -5.96 -15.48
CA THR A 156 3.27 -4.82 -15.26
C THR A 156 4.57 -5.26 -14.58
N PRO A 157 5.68 -4.51 -14.77
CA PRO A 157 6.95 -4.86 -14.15
C PRO A 157 6.85 -5.07 -12.64
N TYR A 158 7.46 -6.13 -12.15
CA TYR A 158 7.61 -6.42 -10.72
C TYR A 158 8.93 -5.85 -10.22
N GLY A 159 8.96 -5.42 -8.97
CA GLY A 159 10.19 -5.13 -8.24
C GLY A 159 10.73 -6.39 -7.56
N ASP A 160 11.20 -6.25 -6.34
CA ASP A 160 11.70 -7.39 -5.54
C ASP A 160 10.58 -8.33 -5.10
N LYS A 161 9.36 -7.80 -4.95
CA LYS A 161 8.17 -8.56 -4.58
C LYS A 161 7.51 -9.14 -5.83
N LYS A 162 7.52 -10.46 -5.97
CA LYS A 162 7.14 -11.17 -7.21
C LYS A 162 5.80 -11.88 -7.11
N ILE A 163 5.28 -12.26 -8.27
CA ILE A 163 4.11 -13.14 -8.38
C ILE A 163 4.49 -14.55 -7.91
N GLY A 164 3.59 -15.21 -7.19
CA GLY A 164 3.81 -16.52 -6.56
C GLY A 164 4.51 -16.45 -5.19
N GLU A 165 5.13 -15.32 -4.82
CA GLU A 165 5.83 -15.14 -3.55
C GLU A 165 5.14 -14.09 -2.66
N PHE A 166 4.81 -12.95 -3.23
CA PHE A 166 4.18 -11.83 -2.55
C PHE A 166 2.83 -11.45 -3.16
N PHE A 167 2.68 -11.64 -4.46
CA PHE A 167 1.45 -11.39 -5.19
C PHE A 167 0.87 -12.66 -5.77
N GLU A 168 -0.46 -12.72 -5.85
CA GLU A 168 -1.20 -13.70 -6.64
C GLU A 168 -2.23 -13.01 -7.53
N PRO A 169 -2.51 -13.55 -8.72
CA PRO A 169 -3.60 -13.06 -9.54
C PRO A 169 -4.94 -13.16 -8.78
N ILE A 170 -5.73 -12.09 -8.80
CA ILE A 170 -7.09 -12.10 -8.28
C ILE A 170 -8.12 -12.05 -9.39
N THR A 171 -7.76 -11.44 -10.53
CA THR A 171 -8.56 -11.45 -11.75
C THR A 171 -7.68 -11.78 -12.95
N LEU A 172 -8.12 -12.74 -13.76
CA LEU A 172 -7.48 -13.12 -15.01
C LEU A 172 -8.53 -13.33 -16.10
N ARG A 173 -8.19 -12.92 -17.31
CA ARG A 173 -8.93 -13.27 -18.52
C ARG A 173 -8.63 -14.73 -18.93
N ALA A 174 -9.49 -15.32 -19.75
CA ALA A 174 -9.35 -16.71 -20.15
C ALA A 174 -8.00 -17.00 -20.83
N ALA A 175 -7.59 -16.15 -21.77
CA ALA A 175 -6.32 -16.30 -22.46
C ALA A 175 -5.11 -16.25 -21.51
N SER A 176 -5.10 -15.28 -20.57
CA SER A 176 -4.03 -15.12 -19.60
C SER A 176 -3.96 -16.31 -18.63
N ARG A 177 -5.11 -16.82 -18.23
CA ARG A 177 -5.22 -18.01 -17.39
C ARG A 177 -4.62 -19.24 -18.07
N ASN A 178 -4.96 -19.43 -19.36
CA ASN A 178 -4.39 -20.50 -20.17
C ASN A 178 -2.87 -20.31 -20.36
N GLY A 179 -2.42 -19.10 -20.67
CA GLY A 179 -1.00 -18.81 -20.86
C GLY A 179 -0.16 -19.01 -19.61
N MET A 180 -0.66 -18.63 -18.44
CA MET A 180 0.04 -18.82 -17.16
C MET A 180 0.12 -20.30 -16.74
N SER A 181 -0.79 -21.14 -17.21
CA SER A 181 -0.78 -22.59 -16.95
C SER A 181 -0.10 -23.39 -18.06
N TYR A 182 0.32 -22.76 -19.16
CA TYR A 182 0.91 -23.46 -20.31
C TYR A 182 2.29 -24.01 -19.97
N GLN A 183 2.48 -25.29 -20.29
CA GLN A 183 3.77 -25.96 -20.18
C GLN A 183 4.32 -26.20 -21.59
N TYR A 184 5.54 -25.72 -21.83
CA TYR A 184 6.21 -25.99 -23.10
C TYR A 184 6.54 -27.47 -23.19
N PRO A 185 6.37 -28.12 -24.40
CA PRO A 185 6.82 -29.48 -24.60
C PRO A 185 8.32 -29.60 -24.32
N GLU A 186 8.71 -30.64 -23.59
CA GLU A 186 10.14 -30.94 -23.43
C GLU A 186 10.73 -31.30 -24.79
N VAL A 187 11.77 -30.60 -25.21
CA VAL A 187 12.53 -30.92 -26.40
C VAL A 187 13.53 -31.99 -26.00
N SER A 188 13.25 -33.25 -26.36
CA SER A 188 14.15 -34.38 -26.18
C SER A 188 15.36 -34.31 -27.12
#